data_fe8a301dcc25201d54b1410488d8ab09
#
_entry.id   fe8a301dcc25201d54b1410488d8ab09
#
_cell.length_a   1.000
_cell.length_b   1.000
_cell.length_c   1.000
_cell.angle_alpha   90.00
_cell.angle_beta   90.00
_cell.angle_gamma   90.00
#
_symmetry.space_group_name_H-M   'P 1'
#
loop_
_entity.id
_entity.type
_entity.pdbx_description
1 polymer ?
#
loop_
_entity_poly.entity_id
_entity_poly.type
_entity_poly.pdbx_seq_one_letter_code
_entity_poly.pdbx_strand_id
1 'polypeptide(L)'
;MNDESTKVKAENLFKNGISELKENNFLKAKNYFFEANKLIPDRISILYNLALTYYHLNENQNAKKILKKIILIDKNDFDTIKLLIIILLDENSFDEVLKIIYTLDAETEKNNYKEILELFYKISSKLLLVGDIEINKKFYERYLSLDEKNLEIYLESLFLLPSIYLDSLDLNVFRTNFQKNLEKIRNLNLDKYNKKYNSLPRVMTFFLSYNNENNLPILKNFTENIAKVYPELSLNLNLKYSTKSSKIRIGFVSEFLTDHTIGKLFSNLILDLDPNKFDVIVFHSLNTKEGFIKKIIDLKIRTISLPLLFNDKIKILQAEHLDIIFYPDIGMSGDLYYLTFYRLAKFQINSLGHPETSGNKNIDFFISNQMSELTEAGDFYSEKLIKFNNFNIYCNSLESSNEGVSFNFPKNRNIYFCPQTIFKLVPEFDEIIKNITKLDKKSVICFIKDPFNHQYKIFLQRLKNKGINLDQILIIDRLSEKEFINLSAQADILLDPLYFGAGNSFIETFLNPCPLITQPSKFLRSRIAMGLYKQLNIENPPVYNSIDDYIFSAVEIVNDKKKNISIREQIFEKSKFFFRNKEVLIEYENFFLKIMNEGNN
;
A
#
# COMPACT_ATOMS: atom_id res chain seq x y z
N MET A 1 51.71 -28.19 -19.82
CA MET A 1 51.74 -28.18 -18.32
C MET A 1 51.14 -26.94 -17.66
N ASN A 2 51.19 -25.74 -18.27
CA ASN A 2 50.61 -24.52 -17.63
C ASN A 2 49.07 -24.44 -17.61
N ASP A 3 48.38 -25.13 -18.54
CA ASP A 3 46.90 -24.96 -18.66
C ASP A 3 46.13 -25.75 -17.58
N GLU A 4 46.57 -26.95 -17.23
CA GLU A 4 45.92 -27.82 -16.24
C GLU A 4 46.07 -27.27 -14.79
N SER A 5 47.24 -26.75 -14.45
CA SER A 5 47.50 -26.10 -13.16
C SER A 5 46.65 -24.82 -12.98
N THR A 6 46.46 -24.06 -14.05
CA THR A 6 45.64 -22.85 -14.04
C THR A 6 44.14 -23.16 -13.84
N LYS A 7 43.67 -24.24 -14.49
CA LYS A 7 42.28 -24.73 -14.31
C LYS A 7 42.01 -25.18 -12.87
N VAL A 8 42.91 -26.00 -12.30
CA VAL A 8 42.78 -26.46 -10.91
C VAL A 8 42.77 -25.28 -9.93
N LYS A 9 43.64 -24.29 -10.15
CA LYS A 9 43.69 -23.09 -9.30
C LYS A 9 42.37 -22.30 -9.41
N ALA A 10 41.85 -22.11 -10.61
CA ALA A 10 40.59 -21.40 -10.82
C ALA A 10 39.39 -22.16 -10.20
N GLU A 11 39.37 -23.50 -10.28
CA GLU A 11 38.34 -24.31 -9.63
C GLU A 11 38.38 -24.23 -8.10
N ASN A 12 39.55 -24.18 -7.50
CA ASN A 12 39.70 -24.02 -6.06
C ASN A 12 39.20 -22.60 -5.62
N LEU A 13 39.58 -21.57 -6.35
CA LEU A 13 39.07 -20.22 -6.10
C LEU A 13 37.54 -20.16 -6.25
N PHE A 14 36.98 -20.78 -7.27
CA PHE A 14 35.54 -20.87 -7.47
C PHE A 14 34.84 -21.57 -6.30
N LYS A 15 35.34 -22.74 -5.85
CA LYS A 15 34.81 -23.48 -4.70
C LYS A 15 34.83 -22.62 -3.40
N ASN A 16 35.94 -21.92 -3.16
CA ASN A 16 36.06 -21.02 -2.01
C ASN A 16 35.07 -19.87 -2.13
N GLY A 17 34.90 -19.29 -3.32
CA GLY A 17 33.89 -18.25 -3.57
C GLY A 17 32.47 -18.72 -3.28
N ILE A 18 32.12 -19.95 -3.69
CA ILE A 18 30.80 -20.56 -3.38
C ILE A 18 30.60 -20.76 -1.87
N SER A 19 31.64 -21.21 -1.16
CA SER A 19 31.58 -21.37 0.31
C SER A 19 31.30 -20.03 1.00
N GLU A 20 32.06 -18.99 0.67
CA GLU A 20 31.89 -17.65 1.25
C GLU A 20 30.53 -17.04 0.87
N LEU A 21 30.03 -17.30 -0.34
CA LEU A 21 28.70 -16.85 -0.77
C LEU A 21 27.58 -17.49 0.09
N LYS A 22 27.67 -18.78 0.39
CA LYS A 22 26.74 -19.51 1.27
C LYS A 22 26.76 -19.00 2.71
N GLU A 23 27.91 -18.51 3.17
CA GLU A 23 28.09 -17.91 4.50
C GLU A 23 27.73 -16.42 4.54
N ASN A 24 27.20 -15.85 3.42
CA ASN A 24 26.91 -14.42 3.24
C ASN A 24 28.15 -13.49 3.35
N ASN A 25 29.35 -14.02 3.18
CA ASN A 25 30.60 -13.27 3.16
C ASN A 25 30.87 -12.66 1.76
N PHE A 26 29.97 -11.80 1.28
CA PHE A 26 29.94 -11.34 -0.12
C PHE A 26 31.23 -10.66 -0.58
N LEU A 27 31.92 -9.90 0.28
CA LEU A 27 33.19 -9.24 -0.09
C LEU A 27 34.30 -10.25 -0.37
N LYS A 28 34.39 -11.33 0.41
CA LYS A 28 35.37 -12.39 0.16
C LYS A 28 35.00 -13.20 -1.07
N ALA A 29 33.71 -13.56 -1.22
CA ALA A 29 33.19 -14.24 -2.40
C ALA A 29 33.52 -13.47 -3.69
N LYS A 30 33.32 -12.15 -3.70
CA LYS A 30 33.68 -11.26 -4.82
C LYS A 30 35.15 -11.41 -5.21
N ASN A 31 36.05 -11.37 -4.23
CA ASN A 31 37.49 -11.48 -4.49
C ASN A 31 37.85 -12.85 -5.09
N TYR A 32 37.30 -13.93 -4.55
CA TYR A 32 37.55 -15.28 -5.09
C TYR A 32 37.05 -15.46 -6.52
N PHE A 33 35.81 -15.01 -6.83
CA PHE A 33 35.28 -15.08 -8.19
C PHE A 33 36.02 -14.17 -9.15
N PHE A 34 36.44 -12.98 -8.72
CA PHE A 34 37.23 -12.07 -9.54
C PHE A 34 38.59 -12.65 -9.89
N GLU A 35 39.32 -13.26 -8.95
CA GLU A 35 40.59 -13.94 -9.23
C GLU A 35 40.40 -15.21 -10.09
N ALA A 36 39.32 -15.97 -9.88
CA ALA A 36 38.97 -17.09 -10.75
C ALA A 36 38.72 -16.63 -12.20
N ASN A 37 38.02 -15.53 -12.39
CA ASN A 37 37.74 -14.93 -13.70
C ASN A 37 39.00 -14.42 -14.42
N LYS A 38 40.01 -13.95 -13.68
CA LYS A 38 41.31 -13.62 -14.29
C LYS A 38 42.03 -14.82 -14.86
N LEU A 39 41.87 -15.99 -14.21
CA LEU A 39 42.54 -17.24 -14.64
C LEU A 39 41.80 -17.90 -15.79
N ILE A 40 40.48 -17.92 -15.75
CA ILE A 40 39.61 -18.47 -16.81
C ILE A 40 38.58 -17.40 -17.17
N PRO A 41 38.91 -16.48 -18.08
CA PRO A 41 37.98 -15.44 -18.54
C PRO A 41 36.75 -16.07 -19.21
N ASP A 42 35.64 -15.38 -19.07
CA ASP A 42 34.39 -15.65 -19.80
C ASP A 42 33.70 -16.99 -19.52
N ARG A 43 34.11 -17.68 -18.46
CA ARG A 43 33.38 -18.87 -17.99
C ARG A 43 32.07 -18.44 -17.31
N ILE A 44 30.92 -18.79 -17.91
CA ILE A 44 29.57 -18.36 -17.49
C ILE A 44 29.36 -18.60 -15.99
N SER A 45 29.71 -19.80 -15.46
CA SER A 45 29.50 -20.09 -14.03
C SER A 45 30.27 -19.16 -13.09
N ILE A 46 31.47 -18.71 -13.46
CA ILE A 46 32.26 -17.76 -12.68
C ILE A 46 31.64 -16.35 -12.79
N LEU A 47 31.32 -15.91 -14.00
CA LEU A 47 30.71 -14.62 -14.27
C LEU A 47 29.36 -14.48 -13.57
N TYR A 48 28.50 -15.50 -13.62
CA TYR A 48 27.20 -15.50 -12.97
C TYR A 48 27.32 -15.32 -11.45
N ASN A 49 28.18 -16.13 -10.80
CA ASN A 49 28.37 -16.00 -9.34
C ASN A 49 29.02 -14.69 -8.94
N LEU A 50 29.90 -14.12 -9.78
CA LEU A 50 30.44 -12.78 -9.58
C LEU A 50 29.34 -11.71 -9.69
N ALA A 51 28.46 -11.82 -10.69
CA ALA A 51 27.32 -10.91 -10.85
C ALA A 51 26.33 -11.03 -9.68
N LEU A 52 26.00 -12.24 -9.25
CA LEU A 52 25.17 -12.49 -8.08
C LEU A 52 25.77 -11.88 -6.80
N THR A 53 27.09 -11.99 -6.65
CA THR A 53 27.80 -11.39 -5.51
C THR A 53 27.78 -9.87 -5.57
N TYR A 54 27.94 -9.26 -6.75
CA TYR A 54 27.76 -7.82 -6.92
C TYR A 54 26.34 -7.37 -6.56
N TYR A 55 25.32 -8.13 -6.94
CA TYR A 55 23.93 -7.84 -6.58
C TYR A 55 23.73 -7.83 -5.06
N HIS A 56 24.24 -8.83 -4.33
CA HIS A 56 24.17 -8.87 -2.87
C HIS A 56 24.94 -7.73 -2.17
N LEU A 57 25.94 -7.16 -2.84
CA LEU A 57 26.68 -5.99 -2.38
C LEU A 57 26.01 -4.66 -2.78
N ASN A 58 24.83 -4.68 -3.40
CA ASN A 58 24.15 -3.51 -3.99
C ASN A 58 24.97 -2.81 -5.09
N GLU A 59 25.93 -3.51 -5.71
CA GLU A 59 26.72 -3.02 -6.83
C GLU A 59 26.05 -3.35 -8.18
N ASN A 60 24.77 -2.96 -8.34
CA ASN A 60 23.89 -3.38 -9.44
C ASN A 60 24.43 -3.06 -10.83
N GLN A 61 25.14 -1.94 -11.01
CA GLN A 61 25.72 -1.57 -12.31
C GLN A 61 26.81 -2.56 -12.75
N ASN A 62 27.64 -3.02 -11.81
CA ASN A 62 28.66 -4.05 -12.07
C ASN A 62 28.00 -5.39 -12.38
N ALA A 63 26.97 -5.78 -11.62
CA ALA A 63 26.18 -6.99 -11.87
C ALA A 63 25.58 -6.98 -13.29
N LYS A 64 24.86 -5.93 -13.66
CA LYS A 64 24.24 -5.78 -14.99
C LYS A 64 25.25 -5.85 -16.12
N LYS A 65 26.42 -5.21 -15.97
CA LYS A 65 27.49 -5.28 -16.98
C LYS A 65 27.94 -6.70 -17.25
N ILE A 66 28.12 -7.50 -16.19
CA ILE A 66 28.53 -8.90 -16.30
C ILE A 66 27.40 -9.76 -16.88
N LEU A 67 26.17 -9.60 -16.42
CA LEU A 67 25.03 -10.37 -16.92
C LEU A 67 24.78 -10.10 -18.42
N LYS A 68 24.88 -8.83 -18.87
CA LYS A 68 24.82 -8.49 -20.30
C LYS A 68 25.94 -9.16 -21.09
N LYS A 69 27.15 -9.32 -20.52
CA LYS A 69 28.25 -10.06 -21.14
C LYS A 69 27.95 -11.55 -21.27
N ILE A 70 27.34 -12.17 -20.23
CA ILE A 70 26.95 -13.59 -20.31
C ILE A 70 25.90 -13.79 -21.41
N ILE A 71 24.89 -12.91 -21.54
CA ILE A 71 23.87 -12.99 -22.58
C ILE A 71 24.47 -12.91 -23.99
N LEU A 72 25.60 -12.22 -24.18
CA LEU A 72 26.33 -12.22 -25.46
C LEU A 72 27.02 -13.52 -25.75
N ILE A 73 27.42 -14.30 -24.71
CA ILE A 73 28.05 -15.61 -24.84
C ILE A 73 27.00 -16.69 -25.04
N ASP A 74 25.97 -16.68 -24.21
CA ASP A 74 24.82 -17.58 -24.26
C ASP A 74 23.53 -16.77 -24.00
N LYS A 75 22.79 -16.51 -25.08
CA LYS A 75 21.54 -15.75 -25.03
C LYS A 75 20.39 -16.48 -24.31
N ASN A 76 20.53 -17.79 -24.12
CA ASN A 76 19.50 -18.68 -23.56
C ASN A 76 19.80 -19.08 -22.10
N ASP A 77 20.86 -18.54 -21.49
CA ASP A 77 21.16 -18.81 -20.07
C ASP A 77 20.09 -18.15 -19.18
N PHE A 78 19.09 -18.96 -18.83
CA PHE A 78 17.88 -18.46 -18.13
C PHE A 78 18.18 -17.95 -16.72
N ASP A 79 19.14 -18.51 -16.00
CA ASP A 79 19.53 -18.01 -14.67
C ASP A 79 20.06 -16.59 -14.76
N THR A 80 20.87 -16.29 -15.78
CA THR A 80 21.37 -14.93 -16.07
C THR A 80 20.22 -13.98 -16.41
N ILE A 81 19.28 -14.41 -17.26
CA ILE A 81 18.11 -13.61 -17.64
C ILE A 81 17.26 -13.31 -16.39
N LYS A 82 17.00 -14.30 -15.57
CA LYS A 82 16.23 -14.19 -14.32
C LYS A 82 16.85 -13.19 -13.33
N LEU A 83 18.18 -13.30 -13.11
CA LEU A 83 18.88 -12.38 -12.23
C LEU A 83 18.88 -10.94 -12.78
N LEU A 84 19.07 -10.78 -14.08
CA LEU A 84 19.00 -9.45 -14.71
C LEU A 84 17.60 -8.83 -14.55
N ILE A 85 16.53 -9.59 -14.76
CA ILE A 85 15.16 -9.13 -14.53
C ILE A 85 14.95 -8.74 -13.07
N ILE A 86 15.44 -9.52 -12.11
CA ILE A 86 15.32 -9.17 -10.67
C ILE A 86 15.99 -7.82 -10.39
N ILE A 87 17.21 -7.61 -10.87
CA ILE A 87 17.92 -6.33 -10.69
C ILE A 87 17.15 -5.18 -11.33
N LEU A 88 16.64 -5.36 -12.55
CA LEU A 88 15.86 -4.34 -13.25
C LEU A 88 14.54 -4.01 -12.54
N LEU A 89 13.89 -5.02 -11.94
CA LEU A 89 12.70 -4.82 -11.10
C LEU A 89 13.02 -4.01 -9.84
N ASP A 90 14.17 -4.24 -9.22
CA ASP A 90 14.60 -3.49 -8.03
C ASP A 90 14.96 -2.02 -8.37
N GLU A 91 15.42 -1.79 -9.60
CA GLU A 91 15.66 -0.44 -10.14
C GLU A 91 14.42 0.21 -10.76
N ASN A 92 13.27 -0.47 -10.77
CA ASN A 92 12.03 -0.01 -11.41
C ASN A 92 12.17 0.26 -12.94
N SER A 93 13.02 -0.53 -13.61
CA SER A 93 13.29 -0.41 -15.06
C SER A 93 12.38 -1.32 -15.88
N PHE A 94 11.06 -1.11 -15.78
CA PHE A 94 10.03 -2.00 -16.33
C PHE A 94 10.06 -2.12 -17.87
N ASP A 95 10.42 -1.06 -18.58
CA ASP A 95 10.59 -1.12 -20.04
C ASP A 95 11.71 -2.08 -20.46
N GLU A 96 12.82 -2.13 -19.72
CA GLU A 96 13.90 -3.08 -19.99
C GLU A 96 13.46 -4.51 -19.66
N VAL A 97 12.70 -4.70 -18.57
CA VAL A 97 12.10 -6.01 -18.22
C VAL A 97 11.21 -6.49 -19.36
N LEU A 98 10.30 -5.65 -19.87
CA LEU A 98 9.44 -6.00 -21.01
C LEU A 98 10.27 -6.40 -22.25
N LYS A 99 11.29 -5.62 -22.60
CA LYS A 99 12.16 -5.96 -23.73
C LYS A 99 12.75 -7.35 -23.59
N ILE A 100 13.25 -7.69 -22.40
CA ILE A 100 13.85 -9.02 -22.15
C ILE A 100 12.81 -10.12 -22.29
N ILE A 101 11.64 -10.01 -21.67
CA ILE A 101 10.61 -11.06 -21.73
C ILE A 101 10.02 -11.27 -23.13
N TYR A 102 10.05 -10.23 -23.98
CA TYR A 102 9.65 -10.36 -25.39
C TYR A 102 10.73 -10.96 -26.30
N THR A 103 11.99 -11.01 -25.85
CA THR A 103 13.11 -11.62 -26.59
C THR A 103 13.38 -13.07 -26.20
N LEU A 104 12.65 -13.63 -25.24
CA LEU A 104 12.74 -15.05 -24.91
C LEU A 104 12.36 -15.89 -26.12
N ASP A 105 13.20 -16.84 -26.49
CA ASP A 105 12.89 -17.74 -27.60
C ASP A 105 12.09 -18.98 -27.14
N ALA A 106 11.46 -19.65 -28.10
CA ALA A 106 10.57 -20.77 -27.83
C ALA A 106 11.27 -21.96 -27.12
N GLU A 107 12.57 -22.13 -27.32
CA GLU A 107 13.35 -23.19 -26.68
C GLU A 107 13.57 -22.86 -25.19
N THR A 108 14.01 -21.65 -24.88
CA THR A 108 14.16 -21.16 -23.51
C THR A 108 12.82 -21.20 -22.77
N GLU A 109 11.74 -20.80 -23.41
CA GLU A 109 10.39 -20.84 -22.84
C GLU A 109 9.95 -22.27 -22.52
N LYS A 110 10.17 -23.20 -23.41
CA LYS A 110 9.81 -24.60 -23.21
C LYS A 110 10.62 -25.26 -22.09
N ASN A 111 11.93 -25.02 -22.06
CA ASN A 111 12.84 -25.63 -21.09
C ASN A 111 12.63 -25.06 -19.66
N ASN A 112 12.24 -23.81 -19.54
CA ASN A 112 12.12 -23.10 -18.25
C ASN A 112 10.68 -22.65 -17.95
N TYR A 113 9.68 -23.27 -18.55
CA TYR A 113 8.28 -22.83 -18.53
C TYR A 113 7.75 -22.51 -17.11
N LYS A 114 7.97 -23.43 -16.15
CA LYS A 114 7.51 -23.26 -14.78
C LYS A 114 8.17 -22.05 -14.10
N GLU A 115 9.49 -21.93 -14.25
CA GLU A 115 10.24 -20.82 -13.64
C GLU A 115 9.88 -19.47 -14.27
N ILE A 116 9.59 -19.46 -15.58
CA ILE A 116 9.11 -18.26 -16.28
C ILE A 116 7.76 -17.83 -15.71
N LEU A 117 6.82 -18.75 -15.49
CA LEU A 117 5.53 -18.40 -14.88
C LEU A 117 5.69 -17.87 -13.44
N GLU A 118 6.60 -18.46 -12.65
CA GLU A 118 6.91 -17.95 -11.31
C GLU A 118 7.55 -16.54 -11.35
N LEU A 119 8.43 -16.30 -12.31
CA LEU A 119 9.03 -14.99 -12.53
C LEU A 119 7.98 -13.96 -12.97
N PHE A 120 7.10 -14.34 -13.90
CA PHE A 120 6.01 -13.49 -14.37
C PHE A 120 5.03 -13.14 -13.25
N TYR A 121 4.76 -14.08 -12.36
CA TYR A 121 3.95 -13.78 -11.16
C TYR A 121 4.61 -12.72 -10.27
N LYS A 122 5.93 -12.74 -10.09
CA LYS A 122 6.66 -11.70 -9.34
C LYS A 122 6.63 -10.34 -10.06
N ILE A 123 6.81 -10.34 -11.38
CA ILE A 123 6.75 -9.13 -12.21
C ILE A 123 5.37 -8.49 -12.10
N SER A 124 4.28 -9.26 -12.29
CA SER A 124 2.92 -8.75 -12.24
C SER A 124 2.58 -8.13 -10.88
N SER A 125 3.07 -8.69 -9.77
CA SER A 125 2.88 -8.12 -8.44
C SER A 125 3.42 -6.70 -8.31
N LYS A 126 4.61 -6.44 -8.85
CA LYS A 126 5.20 -5.08 -8.89
C LYS A 126 4.46 -4.16 -9.85
N LEU A 127 4.15 -4.64 -11.04
CA LEU A 127 3.49 -3.85 -12.09
C LEU A 127 2.10 -3.37 -11.66
N LEU A 128 1.34 -4.19 -10.95
CA LEU A 128 0.03 -3.79 -10.40
C LEU A 128 0.15 -2.61 -9.43
N LEU A 129 1.19 -2.60 -8.58
CA LEU A 129 1.44 -1.50 -7.63
C LEU A 129 1.90 -0.21 -8.33
N VAL A 130 2.67 -0.34 -9.40
CA VAL A 130 3.09 0.82 -10.23
C VAL A 130 1.89 1.46 -10.90
N GLY A 131 0.97 0.64 -11.40
CA GLY A 131 -0.25 1.09 -12.08
C GLY A 131 0.03 1.78 -13.42
N ASP A 132 1.11 1.39 -14.12
CA ASP A 132 1.36 1.81 -15.50
C ASP A 132 0.56 0.92 -16.46
N ILE A 133 -0.52 1.47 -16.99
CA ILE A 133 -1.48 0.71 -17.80
C ILE A 133 -0.87 0.17 -19.10
N GLU A 134 -0.02 0.95 -19.75
CA GLU A 134 0.55 0.53 -21.03
C GLU A 134 1.57 -0.61 -20.86
N ILE A 135 2.38 -0.51 -19.83
CA ILE A 135 3.32 -1.58 -19.45
C ILE A 135 2.53 -2.82 -19.00
N ASN A 136 1.52 -2.64 -18.15
CA ASN A 136 0.69 -3.74 -17.66
C ASN A 136 -0.01 -4.48 -18.80
N LYS A 137 -0.67 -3.80 -19.73
CA LYS A 137 -1.33 -4.43 -20.89
C LYS A 137 -0.36 -5.30 -21.67
N LYS A 138 0.77 -4.75 -22.10
CA LYS A 138 1.81 -5.50 -22.84
C LYS A 138 2.28 -6.73 -22.06
N PHE A 139 2.52 -6.56 -20.76
CA PHE A 139 2.97 -7.67 -19.91
C PHE A 139 1.91 -8.78 -19.84
N TYR A 140 0.64 -8.44 -19.56
CA TYR A 140 -0.43 -9.43 -19.45
C TYR A 140 -0.74 -10.11 -20.80
N GLU A 141 -0.68 -9.38 -21.91
CA GLU A 141 -0.75 -9.96 -23.27
C GLU A 141 0.33 -11.04 -23.48
N ARG A 142 1.56 -10.71 -23.09
CA ARG A 142 2.68 -11.66 -23.17
C ARG A 142 2.51 -12.85 -22.23
N TYR A 143 2.05 -12.63 -21.00
CA TYR A 143 1.79 -13.70 -20.05
C TYR A 143 0.71 -14.65 -20.59
N LEU A 144 -0.41 -14.11 -21.05
CA LEU A 144 -1.51 -14.91 -21.59
C LEU A 144 -1.13 -15.63 -22.89
N SER A 145 -0.18 -15.12 -23.67
CA SER A 145 0.35 -15.86 -24.84
C SER A 145 1.09 -17.15 -24.44
N LEU A 146 1.63 -17.22 -23.24
CA LEU A 146 2.29 -18.42 -22.70
C LEU A 146 1.32 -19.36 -21.97
N ASP A 147 0.34 -18.80 -21.27
CA ASP A 147 -0.63 -19.57 -20.46
C ASP A 147 -2.05 -18.99 -20.67
N GLU A 148 -2.59 -19.18 -21.89
CA GLU A 148 -3.88 -18.61 -22.33
C GLU A 148 -5.08 -19.07 -21.50
N LYS A 149 -4.95 -20.22 -20.83
CA LYS A 149 -6.00 -20.82 -20.00
C LYS A 149 -5.90 -20.42 -18.52
N ASN A 150 -4.99 -19.56 -18.15
CA ASN A 150 -4.83 -19.08 -16.77
C ASN A 150 -5.94 -18.10 -16.41
N LEU A 151 -6.89 -18.57 -15.60
CA LEU A 151 -8.05 -17.77 -15.20
C LEU A 151 -7.66 -16.55 -14.38
N GLU A 152 -6.76 -16.72 -13.41
CA GLU A 152 -6.34 -15.65 -12.52
C GLU A 152 -5.70 -14.50 -13.29
N ILE A 153 -4.76 -14.82 -14.18
CA ILE A 153 -4.07 -13.84 -15.02
C ILE A 153 -5.03 -13.16 -16.02
N TYR A 154 -5.96 -13.92 -16.58
CA TYR A 154 -7.00 -13.35 -17.41
C TYR A 154 -7.86 -12.33 -16.63
N LEU A 155 -8.30 -12.67 -15.42
CA LEU A 155 -9.09 -11.76 -14.58
C LEU A 155 -8.28 -10.53 -14.16
N GLU A 156 -7.01 -10.69 -13.76
CA GLU A 156 -6.12 -9.56 -13.45
C GLU A 156 -6.02 -8.60 -14.66
N SER A 157 -5.85 -9.12 -15.88
CA SER A 157 -5.74 -8.32 -17.10
C SER A 157 -7.00 -7.49 -17.42
N LEU A 158 -8.18 -7.96 -17.00
CA LEU A 158 -9.45 -7.25 -17.18
C LEU A 158 -9.63 -6.05 -16.24
N PHE A 159 -9.04 -6.10 -15.04
CA PHE A 159 -9.28 -5.13 -13.97
C PHE A 159 -8.09 -4.22 -13.68
N LEU A 160 -7.28 -3.98 -14.69
CA LEU A 160 -6.16 -3.03 -14.57
C LEU A 160 -6.67 -1.61 -14.33
N LEU A 161 -6.16 -0.97 -13.30
CA LEU A 161 -6.43 0.42 -12.94
C LEU A 161 -5.12 1.21 -12.91
N PRO A 162 -5.11 2.45 -13.43
CA PRO A 162 -3.95 3.31 -13.30
C PRO A 162 -3.80 3.78 -11.86
N SER A 163 -2.56 3.92 -11.41
CA SER A 163 -2.29 4.54 -10.11
C SER A 163 -2.45 6.06 -10.15
N ILE A 164 -2.36 6.68 -11.33
CA ILE A 164 -2.56 8.12 -11.54
C ILE A 164 -3.25 8.36 -12.88
N TYR A 165 -4.16 9.32 -12.93
CA TYR A 165 -4.90 9.69 -14.14
C TYR A 165 -4.25 10.90 -14.82
N LEU A 166 -4.26 10.92 -16.16
CA LEU A 166 -3.80 12.04 -16.97
C LEU A 166 -4.81 13.19 -16.96
N ASP A 167 -6.10 12.87 -16.99
CA ASP A 167 -7.20 13.82 -16.91
C ASP A 167 -8.46 13.16 -16.32
N SER A 168 -9.52 13.95 -16.13
CA SER A 168 -10.77 13.47 -15.55
C SER A 168 -11.57 12.57 -16.49
N LEU A 169 -11.33 12.61 -17.83
CA LEU A 169 -11.97 11.71 -18.79
C LEU A 169 -11.41 10.30 -18.66
N ASP A 170 -10.11 10.16 -18.42
CA ASP A 170 -9.46 8.88 -18.16
C ASP A 170 -10.14 8.13 -17.03
N LEU A 171 -10.44 8.81 -15.92
CA LEU A 171 -11.13 8.20 -14.77
C LEU A 171 -12.44 7.53 -15.20
N ASN A 172 -13.28 8.24 -15.97
CA ASN A 172 -14.56 7.72 -16.42
C ASN A 172 -14.40 6.53 -17.37
N VAL A 173 -13.39 6.57 -18.24
CA VAL A 173 -13.07 5.47 -19.16
C VAL A 173 -12.68 4.22 -18.36
N PHE A 174 -11.79 4.33 -17.39
CA PHE A 174 -11.34 3.18 -16.59
C PHE A 174 -12.47 2.61 -15.73
N ARG A 175 -13.29 3.43 -15.08
CA ARG A 175 -14.46 2.98 -14.32
C ARG A 175 -15.49 2.27 -15.20
N THR A 176 -15.80 2.84 -16.36
CA THR A 176 -16.73 2.22 -17.34
C THR A 176 -16.19 0.88 -17.84
N ASN A 177 -14.90 0.80 -18.14
CA ASN A 177 -14.27 -0.45 -18.57
C ASN A 177 -14.28 -1.51 -17.46
N PHE A 178 -14.01 -1.11 -16.22
CA PHE A 178 -14.11 -2.01 -15.07
C PHE A 178 -15.53 -2.60 -14.95
N GLN A 179 -16.57 -1.77 -15.06
CA GLN A 179 -17.97 -2.23 -15.01
C GLN A 179 -18.31 -3.16 -16.19
N LYS A 180 -17.92 -2.81 -17.42
CA LYS A 180 -18.10 -3.70 -18.59
C LYS A 180 -17.39 -5.04 -18.42
N ASN A 181 -16.22 -5.05 -17.80
CA ASN A 181 -15.49 -6.29 -17.55
C ASN A 181 -16.15 -7.13 -16.43
N LEU A 182 -16.81 -6.51 -15.45
CA LEU A 182 -17.68 -7.23 -14.52
C LEU A 182 -18.84 -7.96 -15.21
N GLU A 183 -19.44 -7.34 -16.23
CA GLU A 183 -20.48 -7.99 -17.06
C GLU A 183 -19.91 -9.15 -17.87
N LYS A 184 -18.70 -9.02 -18.42
CA LYS A 184 -18.03 -10.11 -19.15
C LYS A 184 -17.79 -11.33 -18.25
N ILE A 185 -17.26 -11.12 -17.04
CA ILE A 185 -16.97 -12.26 -16.13
C ILE A 185 -18.25 -12.92 -15.62
N ARG A 186 -19.37 -12.19 -15.54
CA ARG A 186 -20.68 -12.76 -15.16
C ARG A 186 -21.11 -13.90 -16.07
N ASN A 187 -20.76 -13.81 -17.36
CA ASN A 187 -21.14 -14.75 -18.42
C ASN A 187 -19.94 -15.58 -18.91
N LEU A 188 -18.85 -15.63 -18.13
CA LEU A 188 -17.62 -16.31 -18.52
C LEU A 188 -17.84 -17.83 -18.56
N ASN A 189 -17.47 -18.46 -19.68
CA ASN A 189 -17.41 -19.91 -19.77
C ASN A 189 -16.13 -20.41 -19.07
N LEU A 190 -16.28 -20.87 -17.84
CA LEU A 190 -15.17 -21.31 -16.99
C LEU A 190 -14.49 -22.60 -17.48
N ASP A 191 -15.17 -23.43 -18.28
CA ASP A 191 -14.59 -24.68 -18.82
C ASP A 191 -13.41 -24.43 -19.77
N LYS A 192 -13.27 -23.20 -20.26
CA LYS A 192 -12.14 -22.80 -21.10
C LYS A 192 -10.85 -22.56 -20.33
N TYR A 193 -10.92 -22.41 -19.01
CA TYR A 193 -9.81 -21.97 -18.18
C TYR A 193 -9.36 -23.06 -17.21
N ASN A 194 -8.06 -23.05 -16.93
CA ASN A 194 -7.47 -23.83 -15.85
C ASN A 194 -7.53 -23.00 -14.57
N LYS A 195 -8.34 -23.46 -13.62
CA LYS A 195 -8.46 -22.82 -12.31
C LYS A 195 -7.44 -23.45 -11.35
N LYS A 196 -6.57 -22.63 -10.78
CA LYS A 196 -5.63 -23.07 -9.75
C LYS A 196 -6.29 -22.85 -8.38
N TYR A 197 -6.66 -23.93 -7.69
CA TYR A 197 -7.39 -23.88 -6.42
C TYR A 197 -6.75 -23.10 -5.28
N ASN A 198 -5.50 -22.66 -5.42
CA ASN A 198 -4.77 -21.95 -4.38
C ASN A 198 -4.33 -20.54 -4.78
N SER A 199 -4.78 -20.04 -5.92
CA SER A 199 -4.47 -18.69 -6.37
C SER A 199 -5.75 -17.93 -6.71
N LEU A 200 -5.81 -16.67 -6.31
CA LEU A 200 -6.90 -15.74 -6.58
C LEU A 200 -6.34 -14.55 -7.38
N PRO A 201 -7.15 -13.93 -8.25
CA PRO A 201 -6.68 -12.82 -9.07
C PRO A 201 -6.37 -11.60 -8.17
N ARG A 202 -5.23 -10.99 -8.37
CA ARG A 202 -4.83 -9.77 -7.64
C ARG A 202 -5.41 -8.55 -8.32
N VAL A 203 -6.60 -8.16 -7.91
CA VAL A 203 -7.28 -6.96 -8.43
C VAL A 203 -7.10 -5.82 -7.44
N MET A 204 -6.47 -4.74 -7.90
CA MET A 204 -6.16 -3.56 -7.09
C MET A 204 -7.36 -2.61 -7.03
N THR A 205 -8.47 -3.04 -6.40
CA THR A 205 -9.66 -2.19 -6.17
C THR A 205 -9.33 -0.94 -5.37
N PHE A 206 -8.23 -0.96 -4.64
CA PHE A 206 -7.63 0.16 -3.90
C PHE A 206 -7.59 1.47 -4.72
N PHE A 207 -7.21 1.42 -6.01
CA PHE A 207 -7.14 2.61 -6.84
C PHE A 207 -8.51 3.21 -7.22
N LEU A 208 -9.62 2.51 -6.96
CA LEU A 208 -10.97 3.07 -7.12
C LEU A 208 -11.29 4.14 -6.07
N SER A 209 -10.58 4.18 -4.94
CA SER A 209 -10.90 5.07 -3.82
C SER A 209 -10.39 6.51 -4.00
N TYR A 210 -9.52 6.77 -4.97
CA TYR A 210 -8.86 8.08 -5.12
C TYR A 210 -9.60 9.04 -6.05
N ASN A 211 -10.93 9.04 -6.00
CA ASN A 211 -11.80 9.91 -6.79
C ASN A 211 -13.08 10.24 -6.02
N ASN A 212 -13.95 11.09 -6.58
CA ASN A 212 -15.19 11.51 -5.93
C ASN A 212 -16.42 10.66 -6.34
N GLU A 213 -16.21 9.38 -6.62
CA GLU A 213 -17.29 8.49 -7.05
C GLU A 213 -17.75 7.57 -5.93
N ASN A 214 -19.04 7.21 -5.93
CA ASN A 214 -19.56 6.16 -5.06
C ASN A 214 -19.06 4.80 -5.55
N ASN A 215 -18.25 4.13 -4.73
CA ASN A 215 -17.66 2.84 -5.08
C ASN A 215 -18.53 1.64 -4.64
N LEU A 216 -19.56 1.84 -3.80
CA LEU A 216 -20.41 0.75 -3.34
C LEU A 216 -20.99 -0.10 -4.49
N PRO A 217 -21.61 0.48 -5.56
CA PRO A 217 -22.18 -0.33 -6.63
C PRO A 217 -21.13 -1.18 -7.37
N ILE A 218 -19.95 -0.62 -7.64
CA ILE A 218 -18.89 -1.33 -8.37
C ILE A 218 -18.23 -2.41 -7.51
N LEU A 219 -17.97 -2.14 -6.22
CA LEU A 219 -17.39 -3.10 -5.31
C LEU A 219 -18.36 -4.24 -4.98
N LYS A 220 -19.64 -3.96 -4.76
CA LYS A 220 -20.67 -4.97 -4.57
C LYS A 220 -20.78 -5.89 -5.80
N ASN A 221 -20.84 -5.31 -7.00
CA ASN A 221 -20.87 -6.07 -8.23
C ASN A 221 -19.59 -6.91 -8.43
N PHE A 222 -18.42 -6.36 -8.08
CA PHE A 222 -17.15 -7.10 -8.09
C PHE A 222 -17.20 -8.31 -7.17
N THR A 223 -17.55 -8.14 -5.89
CA THR A 223 -17.60 -9.26 -4.94
C THR A 223 -18.60 -10.34 -5.35
N GLU A 224 -19.79 -9.96 -5.83
CA GLU A 224 -20.82 -10.89 -6.31
C GLU A 224 -20.35 -11.71 -7.51
N ASN A 225 -19.66 -11.10 -8.47
CA ASN A 225 -19.18 -11.80 -9.66
C ASN A 225 -17.95 -12.67 -9.37
N ILE A 226 -17.03 -12.22 -8.54
CA ILE A 226 -15.89 -13.04 -8.10
C ILE A 226 -16.40 -14.27 -7.33
N ALA A 227 -17.39 -14.13 -6.45
CA ALA A 227 -18.00 -15.25 -5.75
C ALA A 227 -18.69 -16.28 -6.67
N LYS A 228 -19.18 -15.86 -7.86
CA LYS A 228 -19.68 -16.79 -8.89
C LYS A 228 -18.56 -17.52 -9.63
N VAL A 229 -17.48 -16.82 -9.94
CA VAL A 229 -16.30 -17.41 -10.60
C VAL A 229 -15.57 -18.38 -9.66
N TYR A 230 -15.55 -18.06 -8.37
CA TYR A 230 -14.94 -18.87 -7.31
C TYR A 230 -15.99 -19.25 -6.24
N PRO A 231 -16.88 -20.24 -6.54
CA PRO A 231 -17.94 -20.63 -5.61
C PRO A 231 -17.43 -21.09 -4.25
N GLU A 232 -16.20 -21.61 -4.20
CA GLU A 232 -15.51 -22.00 -2.97
C GLU A 232 -15.32 -20.86 -1.98
N LEU A 233 -15.25 -19.59 -2.45
CA LEU A 233 -15.21 -18.41 -1.57
C LEU A 233 -16.52 -18.17 -0.81
N SER A 234 -17.62 -18.79 -1.26
CA SER A 234 -18.95 -18.64 -0.65
C SER A 234 -19.38 -19.85 0.17
N LEU A 235 -18.48 -20.81 0.39
CA LEU A 235 -18.81 -22.00 1.18
C LEU A 235 -19.13 -21.58 2.62
N ASN A 236 -20.32 -21.99 3.08
CA ASN A 236 -20.67 -21.89 4.50
C ASN A 236 -19.78 -22.84 5.29
N LEU A 237 -18.79 -22.27 5.94
CA LEU A 237 -17.96 -23.00 6.87
C LEU A 237 -18.82 -23.28 8.11
N ASN A 238 -18.93 -24.54 8.53
CA ASN A 238 -19.63 -24.92 9.77
C ASN A 238 -18.85 -24.40 10.97
N LEU A 239 -18.98 -23.11 11.26
CA LEU A 239 -18.29 -22.46 12.37
C LEU A 239 -18.91 -22.97 13.68
N LYS A 240 -18.09 -23.56 14.51
CA LYS A 240 -18.43 -23.84 15.90
C LYS A 240 -18.01 -22.64 16.74
N TYR A 241 -18.96 -21.82 17.12
CA TYR A 241 -18.66 -20.71 18.06
C TYR A 241 -18.40 -21.27 19.45
N SER A 242 -17.49 -20.70 20.19
CA SER A 242 -17.18 -21.13 21.55
C SER A 242 -18.35 -20.78 22.48
N THR A 243 -19.13 -21.73 22.87
CA THR A 243 -20.23 -21.58 23.87
C THR A 243 -19.72 -21.62 25.31
N LYS A 244 -18.42 -21.82 25.53
CA LYS A 244 -17.82 -22.10 26.85
C LYS A 244 -16.90 -21.03 27.40
N SER A 245 -16.55 -19.98 26.65
CA SER A 245 -15.66 -18.91 27.14
C SER A 245 -16.49 -17.80 27.78
N SER A 246 -16.07 -17.33 28.95
CA SER A 246 -16.62 -16.11 29.58
C SER A 246 -16.15 -14.82 28.90
N LYS A 247 -15.18 -14.93 28.00
CA LYS A 247 -14.59 -13.80 27.27
C LYS A 247 -14.93 -13.84 25.80
N ILE A 248 -15.16 -12.69 25.20
CA ILE A 248 -15.35 -12.51 23.76
C ILE A 248 -13.98 -12.66 23.07
N ARG A 249 -13.89 -13.60 22.12
CA ARG A 249 -12.67 -13.83 21.37
C ARG A 249 -12.62 -12.96 20.13
N ILE A 250 -11.65 -12.01 20.07
CA ILE A 250 -11.50 -11.05 18.98
C ILE A 250 -10.21 -11.31 18.22
N GLY A 251 -10.31 -11.54 16.90
CA GLY A 251 -9.18 -11.61 15.99
C GLY A 251 -8.95 -10.28 15.26
N PHE A 252 -7.80 -9.67 15.43
CA PHE A 252 -7.36 -8.54 14.59
C PHE A 252 -6.55 -9.08 13.41
N VAL A 253 -7.01 -8.84 12.20
CA VAL A 253 -6.46 -9.45 10.97
C VAL A 253 -6.01 -8.37 10.01
N SER A 254 -4.70 -8.19 9.82
CA SER A 254 -4.12 -7.30 8.82
C SER A 254 -2.66 -7.66 8.51
N GLU A 255 -2.23 -7.49 7.26
CA GLU A 255 -0.83 -7.58 6.86
C GLU A 255 -0.01 -6.35 7.27
N PHE A 256 -0.70 -5.26 7.61
CA PHE A 256 -0.12 -3.96 7.95
C PHE A 256 -0.08 -3.67 9.46
N LEU A 257 -0.38 -4.65 10.32
CA LEU A 257 -0.15 -4.55 11.77
C LEU A 257 1.36 -4.68 12.10
N THR A 258 2.10 -3.71 11.59
CA THR A 258 3.56 -3.57 11.70
C THR A 258 3.88 -2.13 12.08
N ASP A 259 5.10 -1.63 11.83
CA ASP A 259 5.44 -0.20 11.94
C ASP A 259 4.78 0.66 10.85
N HIS A 260 3.87 0.08 10.10
CA HIS A 260 3.01 0.77 9.15
C HIS A 260 1.94 1.62 9.86
N THR A 261 1.36 2.58 9.12
CA THR A 261 0.23 3.44 9.57
C THR A 261 -0.87 2.65 10.30
N ILE A 262 -1.27 1.49 9.79
CA ILE A 262 -2.32 0.65 10.40
C ILE A 262 -1.91 0.17 11.79
N GLY A 263 -0.68 -0.31 11.94
CA GLY A 263 -0.15 -0.71 13.25
C GLY A 263 -0.12 0.47 14.23
N LYS A 264 0.28 1.66 13.79
CA LYS A 264 0.29 2.86 14.62
C LYS A 264 -1.10 3.26 15.10
N LEU A 265 -2.09 3.24 14.21
CA LEU A 265 -3.46 3.68 14.52
C LEU A 265 -4.23 2.70 15.42
N PHE A 266 -4.02 1.39 15.26
CA PHE A 266 -4.82 0.36 15.94
C PHE A 266 -4.08 -0.39 17.04
N SER A 267 -2.76 -0.19 17.21
CA SER A 267 -1.97 -0.92 18.21
C SER A 267 -2.49 -0.74 19.63
N ASN A 268 -2.83 0.47 20.02
CA ASN A 268 -3.27 0.73 21.39
C ASN A 268 -4.66 0.18 21.67
N LEU A 269 -5.56 0.16 20.67
CA LEU A 269 -6.82 -0.57 20.81
C LEU A 269 -6.58 -2.04 21.13
N ILE A 270 -5.66 -2.69 20.39
CA ILE A 270 -5.30 -4.10 20.63
C ILE A 270 -4.72 -4.32 22.03
N LEU A 271 -3.87 -3.39 22.47
CA LEU A 271 -3.13 -3.53 23.74
C LEU A 271 -3.98 -3.26 24.98
N ASP A 272 -4.95 -2.36 24.90
CA ASP A 272 -5.65 -1.80 26.05
C ASP A 272 -7.10 -2.33 26.21
N LEU A 273 -7.60 -3.19 25.30
CA LEU A 273 -8.88 -3.88 25.52
C LEU A 273 -8.85 -4.66 26.84
N ASP A 274 -9.92 -4.56 27.64
CA ASP A 274 -10.03 -5.20 28.96
C ASP A 274 -9.82 -6.72 28.88
N PRO A 275 -8.70 -7.27 29.39
CA PRO A 275 -8.39 -8.69 29.28
C PRO A 275 -9.34 -9.58 30.10
N ASN A 276 -10.19 -9.02 30.95
CA ASN A 276 -11.22 -9.77 31.67
C ASN A 276 -12.45 -10.00 30.79
N LYS A 277 -12.71 -9.15 29.79
CA LYS A 277 -13.85 -9.23 28.87
C LYS A 277 -13.46 -9.82 27.52
N PHE A 278 -12.23 -9.59 27.06
CA PHE A 278 -11.79 -9.92 25.71
C PHE A 278 -10.57 -10.86 25.71
N ASP A 279 -10.60 -11.85 24.83
CA ASP A 279 -9.47 -12.71 24.46
C ASP A 279 -8.99 -12.27 23.08
N VAL A 280 -7.90 -11.49 23.05
CA VAL A 280 -7.40 -10.83 21.84
C VAL A 280 -6.34 -11.68 21.16
N ILE A 281 -6.51 -11.92 19.85
CA ILE A 281 -5.55 -12.63 18.99
C ILE A 281 -5.20 -11.72 17.80
N VAL A 282 -3.91 -11.59 17.51
CA VAL A 282 -3.42 -10.81 16.36
C VAL A 282 -2.90 -11.73 15.28
N PHE A 283 -3.48 -11.59 14.07
CA PHE A 283 -3.06 -12.33 12.89
C PHE A 283 -2.27 -11.40 11.96
N HIS A 284 -1.05 -11.79 11.63
CA HIS A 284 -0.12 -10.99 10.85
C HIS A 284 0.60 -11.83 9.78
N SER A 285 1.27 -11.20 8.82
CA SER A 285 2.06 -11.91 7.79
C SER A 285 3.35 -12.52 8.35
N LEU A 286 3.88 -13.57 7.67
CA LEU A 286 4.98 -14.42 8.13
C LEU A 286 6.29 -13.69 8.50
N ASN A 287 6.60 -12.56 7.92
CA ASN A 287 7.93 -11.94 7.98
C ASN A 287 8.05 -10.79 9.00
N THR A 288 7.07 -10.62 9.87
CA THR A 288 7.03 -9.50 10.82
C THR A 288 7.43 -9.95 12.22
N LYS A 289 8.71 -9.85 12.56
CA LYS A 289 9.21 -10.10 13.94
C LYS A 289 9.70 -8.83 14.65
N GLU A 290 9.65 -7.69 13.98
CA GLU A 290 10.17 -6.41 14.46
C GLU A 290 9.03 -5.43 14.76
N GLY A 291 9.35 -4.33 15.41
CA GLY A 291 8.44 -3.23 15.66
C GLY A 291 7.24 -3.61 16.53
N PHE A 292 6.04 -3.26 16.05
CA PHE A 292 4.80 -3.46 16.79
C PHE A 292 4.53 -4.94 17.16
N ILE A 293 4.78 -5.88 16.25
CA ILE A 293 4.58 -7.31 16.52
C ILE A 293 5.48 -7.80 17.66
N LYS A 294 6.73 -7.35 17.72
CA LYS A 294 7.62 -7.67 18.82
C LYS A 294 7.07 -7.16 20.16
N LYS A 295 6.57 -5.91 20.19
CA LYS A 295 5.93 -5.32 21.37
C LYS A 295 4.72 -6.13 21.83
N ILE A 296 3.88 -6.61 20.91
CA ILE A 296 2.71 -7.45 21.23
C ILE A 296 3.16 -8.78 21.85
N ILE A 297 4.18 -9.41 21.29
CA ILE A 297 4.74 -10.68 21.79
C ILE A 297 5.32 -10.48 23.21
N ASP A 298 6.08 -9.40 23.42
CA ASP A 298 6.68 -9.08 24.72
C ASP A 298 5.60 -8.84 25.81
N LEU A 299 4.44 -8.31 25.43
CA LEU A 299 3.29 -8.12 26.32
C LEU A 299 2.39 -9.37 26.45
N LYS A 300 2.81 -10.51 25.90
CA LYS A 300 2.12 -11.81 25.95
C LYS A 300 0.71 -11.83 25.33
N ILE A 301 0.41 -10.91 24.41
CA ILE A 301 -0.79 -11.00 23.57
C ILE A 301 -0.53 -12.10 22.54
N ARG A 302 -1.52 -12.99 22.39
CA ARG A 302 -1.41 -14.09 21.45
C ARG A 302 -1.31 -13.59 20.02
N THR A 303 -0.27 -14.03 19.30
CA THR A 303 -0.04 -13.71 17.89
C THR A 303 0.02 -14.98 17.05
N ILE A 304 -0.52 -14.92 15.84
CA ILE A 304 -0.50 -16.02 14.87
C ILE A 304 0.00 -15.49 13.53
N SER A 305 1.06 -16.08 13.04
CA SER A 305 1.60 -15.77 11.72
C SER A 305 0.78 -16.51 10.64
N LEU A 306 0.22 -15.76 9.71
CA LEU A 306 -0.55 -16.32 8.61
C LEU A 306 0.38 -16.85 7.50
N PRO A 307 0.19 -18.08 7.00
CA PRO A 307 0.99 -18.65 5.93
C PRO A 307 0.75 -17.95 4.59
N LEU A 308 1.61 -18.26 3.59
CA LEU A 308 1.46 -17.70 2.24
C LEU A 308 0.26 -18.28 1.51
N LEU A 309 -0.04 -19.58 1.72
CA LEU A 309 -1.12 -20.27 1.02
C LEU A 309 -2.48 -19.82 1.56
N PHE A 310 -3.34 -19.33 0.67
CA PHE A 310 -4.62 -18.76 1.01
C PHE A 310 -5.53 -19.74 1.81
N ASN A 311 -5.63 -20.98 1.37
CA ASN A 311 -6.45 -21.99 2.05
C ASN A 311 -5.96 -22.32 3.46
N ASP A 312 -4.68 -22.21 3.73
CA ASP A 312 -4.14 -22.45 5.07
C ASP A 312 -4.41 -21.25 6.00
N LYS A 313 -4.46 -20.02 5.46
CA LYS A 313 -4.95 -18.84 6.20
C LYS A 313 -6.37 -19.09 6.73
N ILE A 314 -7.26 -19.60 5.87
CA ILE A 314 -8.66 -19.91 6.24
C ILE A 314 -8.73 -20.96 7.35
N LYS A 315 -7.99 -22.08 7.21
CA LYS A 315 -7.97 -23.16 8.22
C LYS A 315 -7.51 -22.64 9.59
N ILE A 316 -6.49 -21.80 9.61
CA ILE A 316 -5.97 -21.20 10.86
C ILE A 316 -7.03 -20.30 11.50
N LEU A 317 -7.65 -19.41 10.74
CA LEU A 317 -8.68 -18.51 11.25
C LEU A 317 -9.91 -19.30 11.76
N GLN A 318 -10.33 -20.36 11.06
CA GLN A 318 -11.43 -21.23 11.49
C GLN A 318 -11.13 -21.98 12.80
N ALA A 319 -9.89 -22.47 12.96
CA ALA A 319 -9.48 -23.21 14.15
C ALA A 319 -9.51 -22.35 15.43
N GLU A 320 -9.49 -21.03 15.30
CA GLU A 320 -9.50 -20.11 16.43
C GLU A 320 -10.91 -19.83 16.98
N HIS A 321 -11.97 -20.22 16.29
CA HIS A 321 -13.37 -20.06 16.76
C HIS A 321 -13.68 -18.65 17.25
N LEU A 322 -13.38 -17.65 16.42
CA LEU A 322 -13.51 -16.23 16.74
C LEU A 322 -14.99 -15.81 16.86
N ASP A 323 -15.31 -15.01 17.86
CA ASP A 323 -16.60 -14.34 17.98
C ASP A 323 -16.65 -13.12 17.07
N ILE A 324 -15.56 -12.35 17.05
CA ILE A 324 -15.41 -11.15 16.25
C ILE A 324 -14.11 -11.21 15.46
N ILE A 325 -14.16 -10.88 14.18
CA ILE A 325 -12.97 -10.47 13.42
C ILE A 325 -13.04 -8.97 13.14
N PHE A 326 -11.95 -8.29 13.48
CA PHE A 326 -11.73 -6.90 13.16
C PHE A 326 -10.68 -6.78 12.07
N TYR A 327 -11.11 -6.32 10.91
CA TYR A 327 -10.26 -5.97 9.77
C TYR A 327 -10.08 -4.45 9.74
N PRO A 328 -8.95 -3.88 10.13
CA PRO A 328 -8.81 -2.43 10.16
C PRO A 328 -8.79 -1.77 8.76
N ASP A 329 -8.45 -2.52 7.70
CA ASP A 329 -7.95 -1.99 6.44
C ASP A 329 -8.36 -2.82 5.19
N ILE A 330 -9.60 -3.31 5.15
CA ILE A 330 -10.10 -4.06 3.97
C ILE A 330 -9.93 -3.23 2.70
N GLY A 331 -9.32 -3.85 1.67
CA GLY A 331 -9.05 -3.24 0.37
C GLY A 331 -7.60 -2.82 0.16
N MET A 332 -6.77 -2.74 1.22
CA MET A 332 -5.34 -2.45 1.07
C MET A 332 -4.51 -3.66 0.66
N SER A 333 -4.91 -4.87 1.04
CA SER A 333 -4.29 -6.14 0.64
C SER A 333 -5.26 -6.99 -0.17
N GLY A 334 -4.81 -7.51 -1.31
CA GLY A 334 -5.62 -8.40 -2.15
C GLY A 334 -5.99 -9.69 -1.43
N ASP A 335 -5.03 -10.35 -0.79
CA ASP A 335 -5.23 -11.61 -0.08
C ASP A 335 -6.23 -11.47 1.07
N LEU A 336 -6.08 -10.43 1.91
CA LEU A 336 -6.99 -10.18 3.02
C LEU A 336 -8.39 -9.80 2.55
N TYR A 337 -8.48 -9.12 1.39
CA TYR A 337 -9.79 -8.82 0.80
C TYR A 337 -10.57 -10.11 0.50
N TYR A 338 -9.91 -11.14 -0.02
CA TYR A 338 -10.56 -12.42 -0.29
C TYR A 338 -10.92 -13.22 0.97
N LEU A 339 -10.24 -13.05 2.10
CA LEU A 339 -10.67 -13.64 3.37
C LEU A 339 -12.06 -13.16 3.79
N THR A 340 -12.43 -11.93 3.42
CA THR A 340 -13.74 -11.36 3.74
C THR A 340 -14.91 -12.05 3.04
N PHE A 341 -14.67 -12.85 2.00
CA PHE A 341 -15.71 -13.63 1.32
C PHE A 341 -16.18 -14.83 2.16
N TYR A 342 -15.39 -15.26 3.13
CA TYR A 342 -15.77 -16.30 4.06
C TYR A 342 -16.39 -15.70 5.32
N ARG A 343 -17.37 -16.41 5.89
CA ARG A 343 -17.80 -16.15 7.25
C ARG A 343 -16.81 -16.86 8.18
N LEU A 344 -15.88 -16.13 8.80
CA LEU A 344 -14.79 -16.67 9.64
C LEU A 344 -15.03 -16.38 11.14
N ALA A 345 -16.00 -15.55 11.46
CA ALA A 345 -16.43 -15.24 12.82
C ALA A 345 -17.95 -14.99 12.85
N LYS A 346 -18.53 -14.91 14.06
CA LYS A 346 -19.94 -14.55 14.25
C LYS A 346 -20.21 -13.15 13.70
N PHE A 347 -19.30 -12.19 13.99
CA PHE A 347 -19.32 -10.84 13.44
C PHE A 347 -18.01 -10.48 12.78
N GLN A 348 -18.07 -9.79 11.65
CA GLN A 348 -16.93 -9.30 10.89
C GLN A 348 -17.05 -7.79 10.70
N ILE A 349 -15.99 -7.07 11.05
CA ILE A 349 -15.99 -5.61 11.19
C ILE A 349 -14.88 -5.01 10.34
N ASN A 350 -15.20 -3.95 9.59
CA ASN A 350 -14.26 -3.10 8.87
C ASN A 350 -14.13 -1.73 9.58
N SER A 351 -13.05 -1.01 9.31
CA SER A 351 -12.87 0.33 9.88
C SER A 351 -12.07 1.26 8.96
N LEU A 352 -11.78 2.46 9.44
CA LEU A 352 -11.21 3.58 8.66
C LEU A 352 -9.71 3.47 8.33
N GLY A 353 -9.06 2.36 8.57
CA GLY A 353 -7.68 2.13 8.11
C GLY A 353 -7.58 2.22 6.58
N HIS A 354 -8.60 1.71 5.88
CA HIS A 354 -8.92 2.07 4.50
C HIS A 354 -10.36 2.61 4.48
N PRO A 355 -10.56 3.93 4.35
CA PRO A 355 -11.86 4.57 4.56
C PRO A 355 -12.83 4.36 3.38
N GLU A 356 -13.11 3.11 3.05
CA GLU A 356 -13.96 2.68 1.94
C GLU A 356 -14.80 1.44 2.34
N THR A 357 -16.01 1.33 1.81
CA THR A 357 -16.82 0.12 1.96
C THR A 357 -16.11 -1.09 1.34
N SER A 358 -16.29 -2.28 1.93
CA SER A 358 -15.79 -3.53 1.34
C SER A 358 -16.60 -3.98 0.13
N GLY A 359 -17.85 -3.54 -0.01
CA GLY A 359 -18.80 -4.08 -0.98
C GLY A 359 -19.18 -5.54 -0.73
N ASN A 360 -18.84 -6.12 0.42
CA ASN A 360 -19.00 -7.54 0.71
C ASN A 360 -20.07 -7.79 1.77
N LYS A 361 -21.06 -8.63 1.45
CA LYS A 361 -22.18 -9.00 2.33
C LYS A 361 -21.77 -9.74 3.62
N ASN A 362 -20.56 -10.29 3.69
CA ASN A 362 -20.06 -11.01 4.85
C ASN A 362 -19.38 -10.09 5.88
N ILE A 363 -19.27 -8.81 5.60
CA ILE A 363 -18.82 -7.81 6.57
C ILE A 363 -20.07 -7.14 7.16
N ASP A 364 -20.25 -7.28 8.46
CA ASP A 364 -21.49 -6.88 9.13
C ASP A 364 -21.51 -5.38 9.45
N PHE A 365 -20.36 -4.84 9.86
CA PHE A 365 -20.25 -3.47 10.36
C PHE A 365 -19.06 -2.73 9.77
N PHE A 366 -19.25 -1.44 9.54
CA PHE A 366 -18.17 -0.49 9.32
C PHE A 366 -18.15 0.50 10.50
N ILE A 367 -17.04 0.56 11.25
CA ILE A 367 -16.88 1.51 12.36
C ILE A 367 -16.26 2.80 11.85
N SER A 368 -16.99 3.88 11.98
CA SER A 368 -16.60 5.24 11.67
C SER A 368 -16.96 6.19 12.84
N ASN A 369 -17.07 7.49 12.60
CA ASN A 369 -17.36 8.48 13.62
C ASN A 369 -18.29 9.60 13.13
N GLN A 370 -19.01 10.25 14.06
CA GLN A 370 -19.93 11.36 13.75
C GLN A 370 -19.19 12.63 13.29
N MET A 371 -17.91 12.78 13.65
CA MET A 371 -17.12 13.96 13.29
C MET A 371 -16.85 14.04 11.78
N SER A 372 -16.69 12.87 11.14
CA SER A 372 -16.37 12.77 9.72
C SER A 372 -17.56 12.44 8.84
N GLU A 373 -18.50 11.61 9.31
CA GLU A 373 -19.59 11.10 8.48
C GLU A 373 -20.73 12.12 8.27
N LEU A 374 -21.37 12.01 7.11
CA LEU A 374 -22.66 12.65 6.86
C LEU A 374 -23.80 11.89 7.55
N THR A 375 -24.95 12.53 7.70
CA THR A 375 -26.15 11.89 8.27
C THR A 375 -26.56 10.68 7.42
N GLU A 376 -26.60 10.86 6.11
CA GLU A 376 -26.98 9.89 5.07
C GLU A 376 -25.86 8.96 4.63
N ALA A 377 -24.70 9.00 5.25
CA ALA A 377 -23.51 8.23 4.81
C ALA A 377 -23.74 6.71 4.75
N GLY A 378 -24.74 6.18 5.48
CA GLY A 378 -25.07 4.75 5.44
C GLY A 378 -25.34 4.21 4.04
N ASP A 379 -25.83 5.04 3.11
CA ASP A 379 -26.10 4.67 1.72
C ASP A 379 -24.84 4.42 0.88
N PHE A 380 -23.66 4.70 1.42
CA PHE A 380 -22.38 4.48 0.75
C PHE A 380 -21.68 3.17 1.19
N TYR A 381 -22.28 2.41 2.12
CA TYR A 381 -21.70 1.21 2.70
C TYR A 381 -22.57 -0.03 2.45
N SER A 382 -21.94 -1.16 2.15
CA SER A 382 -22.61 -2.47 2.17
C SER A 382 -22.82 -2.98 3.59
N GLU A 383 -21.99 -2.52 4.51
CA GLU A 383 -22.00 -2.83 5.93
C GLU A 383 -22.96 -1.92 6.68
N LYS A 384 -23.43 -2.35 7.84
CA LYS A 384 -24.12 -1.43 8.77
C LYS A 384 -23.13 -0.42 9.31
N LEU A 385 -23.28 0.87 8.94
CA LEU A 385 -22.42 1.95 9.41
C LEU A 385 -22.66 2.24 10.90
N ILE A 386 -21.62 2.13 11.69
CA ILE A 386 -21.59 2.49 13.12
C ILE A 386 -20.79 3.76 13.28
N LYS A 387 -21.40 4.81 13.79
CA LYS A 387 -20.77 6.13 14.00
C LYS A 387 -20.53 6.35 15.49
N PHE A 388 -19.28 6.26 15.93
CA PHE A 388 -18.88 6.62 17.30
C PHE A 388 -19.02 8.13 17.52
N ASN A 389 -19.24 8.55 18.76
CA ASN A 389 -19.32 9.97 19.10
C ASN A 389 -17.95 10.65 18.98
N ASN A 390 -16.88 9.93 19.31
CA ASN A 390 -15.51 10.39 19.16
C ASN A 390 -14.92 9.92 17.82
N PHE A 391 -13.82 10.56 17.40
CA PHE A 391 -13.02 10.09 16.27
C PHE A 391 -12.44 8.72 16.61
N ASN A 392 -12.80 7.67 15.87
CA ASN A 392 -12.60 6.26 16.22
C ASN A 392 -11.16 5.74 16.08
N ILE A 393 -10.17 6.56 16.44
CA ILE A 393 -8.75 6.18 16.54
C ILE A 393 -8.27 6.31 17.98
N TYR A 394 -7.70 5.23 18.48
CA TYR A 394 -7.10 5.15 19.80
C TYR A 394 -5.61 4.81 19.68
N CYS A 395 -4.77 5.85 19.59
CA CYS A 395 -3.34 5.70 19.34
C CYS A 395 -2.49 6.50 20.34
N ASN A 396 -1.19 6.17 20.43
CA ASN A 396 -0.22 6.98 21.15
C ASN A 396 0.15 8.24 20.37
N SER A 397 0.65 9.24 21.10
CA SER A 397 1.42 10.31 20.48
C SER A 397 2.72 9.74 19.90
N LEU A 398 3.15 10.31 18.79
CA LEU A 398 4.50 10.05 18.30
C LEU A 398 5.51 10.76 19.20
N GLU A 399 6.63 10.12 19.48
CA GLU A 399 7.70 10.77 20.23
C GLU A 399 8.25 11.94 19.39
N SER A 400 8.15 13.15 19.93
CA SER A 400 8.78 14.32 19.33
C SER A 400 10.29 14.20 19.51
N SER A 401 11.02 13.78 18.49
CA SER A 401 12.47 13.93 18.50
C SER A 401 12.81 15.36 18.12
N ASN A 402 13.34 16.14 19.09
CA ASN A 402 13.85 17.49 18.84
C ASN A 402 15.17 17.52 18.02
N GLU A 403 15.61 16.39 17.50
CA GLU A 403 16.77 16.32 16.60
C GLU A 403 16.32 16.72 15.20
N GLY A 404 16.29 18.03 14.96
CA GLY A 404 15.81 18.63 13.73
C GLY A 404 16.74 18.41 12.54
N VAL A 405 16.32 17.58 11.59
CA VAL A 405 16.84 17.70 10.22
C VAL A 405 16.25 18.98 9.63
N SER A 406 17.06 19.98 9.41
CA SER A 406 16.64 21.20 8.74
C SER A 406 16.63 20.97 7.23
N PHE A 407 15.47 21.15 6.58
CA PHE A 407 15.41 21.21 5.13
C PHE A 407 15.87 22.58 4.66
N ASN A 408 16.81 22.59 3.70
CA ASN A 408 17.28 23.82 3.08
C ASN A 408 16.28 24.30 2.02
N PHE A 409 15.15 24.83 2.48
CA PHE A 409 14.23 25.50 1.57
C PHE A 409 14.84 26.78 0.96
N PRO A 410 14.43 27.17 -0.26
CA PRO A 410 14.85 28.43 -0.85
C PRO A 410 14.48 29.61 0.06
N LYS A 411 15.42 30.49 0.37
CA LYS A 411 15.19 31.66 1.23
C LYS A 411 14.13 32.59 0.64
N ASN A 412 13.36 33.21 1.51
CA ASN A 412 12.29 34.16 1.14
C ASN A 412 11.18 33.57 0.25
N ARG A 413 10.90 32.28 0.41
CA ARG A 413 9.81 31.58 -0.27
C ARG A 413 8.76 31.14 0.75
N ASN A 414 7.53 31.01 0.31
CA ASN A 414 6.41 30.48 1.06
C ASN A 414 6.26 28.98 0.73
N ILE A 415 6.29 28.12 1.74
CA ILE A 415 6.35 26.66 1.58
C ILE A 415 4.96 26.06 1.78
N TYR A 416 4.42 25.55 0.70
CA TYR A 416 3.18 24.76 0.68
C TYR A 416 3.59 23.29 0.55
N PHE A 417 3.16 22.43 1.47
CA PHE A 417 3.54 21.02 1.42
C PHE A 417 2.31 20.14 1.31
N CYS A 418 2.26 19.29 0.28
CA CYS A 418 1.26 18.24 0.17
C CYS A 418 1.81 16.93 0.78
N PRO A 419 1.43 16.57 2.02
CA PRO A 419 1.98 15.43 2.76
C PRO A 419 1.35 14.10 2.34
N GLN A 420 1.03 13.97 1.05
CA GLN A 420 0.33 12.80 0.52
C GLN A 420 1.04 12.22 -0.69
N THR A 421 0.81 10.93 -0.92
CA THR A 421 1.31 10.23 -2.10
C THR A 421 0.70 10.79 -3.38
N ILE A 422 1.50 10.86 -4.44
CA ILE A 422 1.11 11.48 -5.72
C ILE A 422 -0.12 10.82 -6.36
N PHE A 423 -0.36 9.53 -6.14
CA PHE A 423 -1.54 8.85 -6.69
C PHE A 423 -2.88 9.36 -6.12
N LYS A 424 -2.85 10.15 -5.03
CA LYS A 424 -4.03 10.81 -4.48
C LYS A 424 -4.35 12.14 -5.17
N LEU A 425 -3.43 12.64 -6.00
CA LEU A 425 -3.53 13.93 -6.66
C LEU A 425 -4.31 13.78 -7.98
N VAL A 426 -5.61 13.99 -7.89
CA VAL A 426 -6.50 13.99 -9.07
C VAL A 426 -6.24 15.21 -9.97
N PRO A 427 -6.62 15.16 -11.27
CA PRO A 427 -6.42 16.26 -12.21
C PRO A 427 -7.03 17.60 -11.78
N GLU A 428 -8.11 17.58 -11.00
CA GLU A 428 -8.75 18.78 -10.44
C GLU A 428 -7.84 19.49 -9.42
N PHE A 429 -6.97 18.77 -8.73
CA PHE A 429 -6.02 19.36 -7.79
C PHE A 429 -4.94 20.20 -8.50
N ASP A 430 -4.67 19.95 -9.77
CA ASP A 430 -3.73 20.74 -10.56
C ASP A 430 -4.20 22.20 -10.72
N GLU A 431 -5.53 22.46 -10.72
CA GLU A 431 -6.06 23.82 -10.74
C GLU A 431 -5.79 24.58 -9.43
N ILE A 432 -5.83 23.85 -8.30
CA ILE A 432 -5.42 24.42 -7.00
C ILE A 432 -3.95 24.85 -7.06
N ILE A 433 -3.07 23.95 -7.50
CA ILE A 433 -1.63 24.23 -7.66
C ILE A 433 -1.41 25.44 -8.57
N LYS A 434 -2.06 25.46 -9.74
CA LYS A 434 -1.97 26.54 -10.72
C LYS A 434 -2.36 27.89 -10.12
N ASN A 435 -3.47 27.95 -9.42
CA ASN A 435 -3.96 29.20 -8.86
C ASN A 435 -3.15 29.67 -7.66
N ILE A 436 -2.69 28.76 -6.77
CA ILE A 436 -1.74 29.11 -5.70
C ILE A 436 -0.47 29.70 -6.30
N THR A 437 0.17 29.06 -7.30
CA THR A 437 1.39 29.58 -7.93
C THR A 437 1.19 30.89 -8.68
N LYS A 438 -0.04 31.16 -9.13
CA LYS A 438 -0.41 32.43 -9.78
C LYS A 438 -0.59 33.55 -8.76
N LEU A 439 -1.26 33.28 -7.64
CA LEU A 439 -1.59 34.24 -6.59
C LEU A 439 -0.36 34.55 -5.71
N ASP A 440 0.39 33.53 -5.37
CA ASP A 440 1.63 33.68 -4.57
C ASP A 440 2.87 33.37 -5.42
N LYS A 441 3.51 34.41 -5.91
CA LYS A 441 4.75 34.29 -6.72
C LYS A 441 5.96 33.80 -5.91
N LYS A 442 5.86 33.82 -4.58
CA LYS A 442 6.89 33.29 -3.69
C LYS A 442 6.64 31.82 -3.33
N SER A 443 5.52 31.24 -3.75
CA SER A 443 5.19 29.87 -3.40
C SER A 443 6.22 28.87 -3.91
N VAL A 444 6.51 27.86 -3.11
CA VAL A 444 7.12 26.59 -3.48
C VAL A 444 6.20 25.49 -2.97
N ILE A 445 5.67 24.69 -3.88
CA ILE A 445 4.79 23.59 -3.51
C ILE A 445 5.59 22.29 -3.54
N CYS A 446 5.66 21.63 -2.38
CA CYS A 446 6.46 20.44 -2.16
C CYS A 446 5.60 19.20 -2.25
N PHE A 447 6.12 18.15 -2.90
CA PHE A 447 5.52 16.82 -3.00
C PHE A 447 6.55 15.74 -2.73
N ILE A 448 6.12 14.61 -2.18
CA ILE A 448 6.99 13.43 -1.98
C ILE A 448 6.89 12.53 -3.21
N LYS A 449 8.04 12.16 -3.73
CA LYS A 449 8.19 11.29 -4.89
C LYS A 449 7.68 9.87 -4.59
N ASP A 450 7.01 9.25 -5.57
CA ASP A 450 6.62 7.86 -5.50
C ASP A 450 7.84 6.90 -5.61
N PRO A 451 7.78 5.71 -4.98
CA PRO A 451 8.91 4.79 -4.95
C PRO A 451 9.25 4.19 -6.33
N PHE A 452 8.34 4.26 -7.30
CA PHE A 452 8.50 3.64 -8.61
C PHE A 452 8.95 4.60 -9.72
N ASN A 453 9.11 5.89 -9.41
CA ASN A 453 9.47 6.93 -10.38
C ASN A 453 8.50 7.07 -11.57
N HIS A 454 7.27 6.58 -11.44
CA HIS A 454 6.25 6.60 -12.48
C HIS A 454 5.26 7.74 -12.28
N GLN A 455 4.64 7.78 -11.11
CA GLN A 455 3.53 8.70 -10.82
C GLN A 455 3.98 10.16 -10.88
N TYR A 456 5.16 10.49 -10.29
CA TYR A 456 5.64 11.86 -10.29
C TYR A 456 5.97 12.39 -11.69
N LYS A 457 6.42 11.52 -12.61
CA LYS A 457 6.68 11.92 -14.01
C LYS A 457 5.40 12.32 -14.72
N ILE A 458 4.34 11.50 -14.58
CA ILE A 458 3.01 11.81 -15.12
C ILE A 458 2.46 13.07 -14.47
N PHE A 459 2.58 13.21 -13.17
CA PHE A 459 2.15 14.40 -12.43
C PHE A 459 2.84 15.66 -12.93
N LEU A 460 4.17 15.68 -13.04
CA LEU A 460 4.90 16.82 -13.60
C LEU A 460 4.50 17.13 -15.05
N GLN A 461 4.23 16.11 -15.87
CA GLN A 461 3.74 16.30 -17.23
C GLN A 461 2.35 16.96 -17.24
N ARG A 462 1.44 16.54 -16.32
CA ARG A 462 0.13 17.20 -16.16
C ARG A 462 0.29 18.69 -15.80
N LEU A 463 1.12 18.98 -14.79
CA LEU A 463 1.38 20.37 -14.36
C LEU A 463 1.94 21.22 -15.51
N LYS A 464 2.90 20.67 -16.27
CA LYS A 464 3.47 21.33 -17.45
C LYS A 464 2.42 21.60 -18.52
N ASN A 465 1.55 20.63 -18.82
CA ASN A 465 0.47 20.78 -19.80
C ASN A 465 -0.54 21.85 -19.41
N LYS A 466 -0.72 22.09 -18.09
CA LYS A 466 -1.57 23.19 -17.57
C LYS A 466 -0.85 24.54 -17.50
N GLY A 467 0.40 24.63 -17.94
CA GLY A 467 1.19 25.86 -17.96
C GLY A 467 1.66 26.31 -16.59
N ILE A 468 1.82 25.38 -15.64
CA ILE A 468 2.34 25.68 -14.30
C ILE A 468 3.86 25.83 -14.38
N ASN A 469 4.39 26.88 -13.73
CA ASN A 469 5.83 27.07 -13.64
C ASN A 469 6.45 26.03 -12.71
N LEU A 470 7.23 25.11 -13.27
CA LEU A 470 7.86 24.04 -12.51
C LEU A 470 8.96 24.51 -11.54
N ASP A 471 9.47 25.75 -11.66
CA ASP A 471 10.39 26.34 -10.67
C ASP A 471 9.73 26.58 -9.30
N GLN A 472 8.39 26.56 -9.25
CA GLN A 472 7.61 26.63 -8.00
C GLN A 472 7.21 25.24 -7.48
N ILE A 473 7.66 24.16 -8.11
CA ILE A 473 7.35 22.79 -7.73
C ILE A 473 8.62 22.09 -7.24
N LEU A 474 8.58 21.55 -6.03
CA LEU A 474 9.69 20.81 -5.45
C LEU A 474 9.28 19.35 -5.23
N ILE A 475 9.94 18.42 -5.88
CA ILE A 475 9.76 16.99 -5.67
C ILE A 475 10.86 16.52 -4.72
N ILE A 476 10.47 16.02 -3.57
CA ILE A 476 11.37 15.55 -2.49
C ILE A 476 11.39 14.03 -2.51
N ASP A 477 12.54 13.43 -2.34
CA ASP A 477 12.68 11.98 -2.21
C ASP A 477 11.93 11.48 -0.97
N ARG A 478 11.66 10.18 -0.91
CA ARG A 478 10.94 9.59 0.21
C ARG A 478 11.67 9.81 1.52
N LEU A 479 10.92 10.26 2.52
CA LEU A 479 11.41 10.65 3.83
C LEU A 479 11.21 9.53 4.86
N SER A 480 12.06 9.48 5.87
CA SER A 480 11.77 8.80 7.13
C SER A 480 10.64 9.53 7.86
N GLU A 481 10.04 8.88 8.83
CA GLU A 481 8.97 9.47 9.65
C GLU A 481 9.43 10.77 10.35
N LYS A 482 10.62 10.77 10.91
CA LYS A 482 11.20 11.96 11.56
C LYS A 482 11.40 13.11 10.58
N GLU A 483 11.95 12.83 9.42
CA GLU A 483 12.12 13.83 8.36
C GLU A 483 10.78 14.38 7.88
N PHE A 484 9.77 13.51 7.74
CA PHE A 484 8.42 13.90 7.35
C PHE A 484 7.79 14.88 8.37
N ILE A 485 7.86 14.59 9.65
CA ILE A 485 7.35 15.45 10.73
C ILE A 485 8.08 16.79 10.72
N ASN A 486 9.42 16.78 10.60
CA ASN A 486 10.24 17.98 10.56
C ASN A 486 9.96 18.84 9.31
N LEU A 487 9.79 18.23 8.15
CA LEU A 487 9.41 18.95 6.92
C LEU A 487 8.04 19.59 7.08
N SER A 488 7.07 18.83 7.61
CA SER A 488 5.70 19.32 7.85
C SER A 488 5.69 20.53 8.78
N ALA A 489 6.49 20.49 9.86
CA ALA A 489 6.59 21.60 10.81
C ALA A 489 7.23 22.88 10.20
N GLN A 490 8.15 22.71 9.27
CA GLN A 490 8.84 23.83 8.58
C GLN A 490 8.01 24.42 7.42
N ALA A 491 6.97 23.72 6.95
CA ALA A 491 6.06 24.25 5.96
C ALA A 491 5.20 25.37 6.53
N ASP A 492 4.75 26.32 5.70
CA ASP A 492 3.81 27.37 6.11
C ASP A 492 2.38 26.85 6.14
N ILE A 493 2.05 25.89 5.27
CA ILE A 493 0.74 25.22 5.23
C ILE A 493 0.86 23.83 4.61
N LEU A 494 0.02 22.89 5.06
CA LEU A 494 -0.18 21.59 4.45
C LEU A 494 -1.37 21.64 3.51
N LEU A 495 -1.22 21.08 2.30
CA LEU A 495 -2.27 20.98 1.29
C LEU A 495 -2.88 19.57 1.30
N ASP A 496 -4.16 19.48 1.64
CA ASP A 496 -4.89 18.21 1.61
C ASP A 496 -5.44 17.93 0.20
N PRO A 497 -5.24 16.73 -0.39
CA PRO A 497 -5.89 16.34 -1.64
C PRO A 497 -7.42 16.33 -1.54
N LEU A 498 -8.11 16.57 -2.67
CA LEU A 498 -9.56 16.78 -2.69
C LEU A 498 -10.38 15.57 -2.22
N TYR A 499 -10.09 14.36 -2.71
CA TYR A 499 -11.02 13.22 -2.62
C TYR A 499 -10.53 12.08 -1.73
N PHE A 500 -9.27 12.10 -1.37
CA PHE A 500 -8.70 11.18 -0.37
C PHE A 500 -7.68 11.94 0.48
N GLY A 501 -8.14 12.46 1.59
CA GLY A 501 -7.40 13.39 2.43
C GLY A 501 -6.43 12.75 3.40
N ALA A 502 -5.80 13.61 4.18
CA ALA A 502 -4.88 13.29 5.24
C ALA A 502 -5.60 12.71 6.46
N GLY A 503 -5.18 11.54 6.89
CA GLY A 503 -5.56 10.95 8.16
C GLY A 503 -4.34 10.85 9.06
N ASN A 504 -3.63 9.73 9.01
CA ASN A 504 -2.42 9.52 9.81
C ASN A 504 -1.36 10.61 9.61
N SER A 505 -1.11 11.01 8.36
CA SER A 505 -0.13 12.08 8.07
C SER A 505 -0.47 13.42 8.72
N PHE A 506 -1.74 13.69 9.03
CA PHE A 506 -2.13 14.86 9.81
C PHE A 506 -1.97 14.61 11.32
N ILE A 507 -2.36 13.43 11.83
CA ILE A 507 -2.15 13.04 13.23
C ILE A 507 -0.66 13.08 13.58
N GLU A 508 0.21 12.64 12.68
CA GLU A 508 1.68 12.67 12.87
C GLU A 508 2.22 14.10 13.08
N THR A 509 1.53 15.12 12.60
CA THR A 509 1.97 16.51 12.77
C THR A 509 1.50 17.17 14.06
N PHE A 510 0.64 16.55 14.86
CA PHE A 510 -0.03 17.20 16.01
C PHE A 510 0.93 17.73 17.07
N LEU A 511 2.10 17.13 17.26
CA LEU A 511 3.11 17.59 18.22
C LEU A 511 4.04 18.69 17.67
N ASN A 512 4.13 18.80 16.33
CA ASN A 512 4.84 19.86 15.63
C ASN A 512 3.90 20.41 14.54
N PRO A 513 2.81 21.09 14.93
CA PRO A 513 1.69 21.30 14.04
C PRO A 513 1.98 22.29 12.92
N CYS A 514 1.39 21.99 11.77
CA CYS A 514 1.23 22.88 10.65
C CYS A 514 -0.25 22.92 10.25
N PRO A 515 -0.85 24.09 9.93
CA PRO A 515 -2.22 24.14 9.45
C PRO A 515 -2.38 23.28 8.21
N LEU A 516 -3.39 22.40 8.19
CA LEU A 516 -3.73 21.58 7.03
C LEU A 516 -5.03 22.12 6.42
N ILE A 517 -4.96 22.70 5.22
CA ILE A 517 -6.17 23.14 4.53
C ILE A 517 -6.83 21.97 3.81
N THR A 518 -8.14 21.82 3.99
CA THR A 518 -8.90 20.69 3.42
C THR A 518 -10.24 21.12 2.84
N GLN A 519 -10.70 20.38 1.83
CA GLN A 519 -12.02 20.50 1.22
C GLN A 519 -12.74 19.14 1.29
N PRO A 520 -13.63 18.91 2.26
CA PRO A 520 -14.35 17.65 2.37
C PRO A 520 -15.39 17.49 1.24
N SER A 521 -15.50 16.28 0.70
CA SER A 521 -16.55 15.90 -0.23
C SER A 521 -17.62 15.02 0.45
N LYS A 522 -18.32 14.17 -0.29
CA LYS A 522 -19.40 13.31 0.24
C LYS A 522 -18.89 12.11 1.05
N PHE A 523 -17.69 11.60 0.73
CA PHE A 523 -17.21 10.30 1.23
C PHE A 523 -16.22 10.48 2.38
N LEU A 524 -16.25 9.53 3.33
CA LEU A 524 -15.37 9.51 4.50
C LEU A 524 -13.91 9.82 4.17
N ARG A 525 -13.38 9.24 3.11
CA ARG A 525 -11.99 9.36 2.68
C ARG A 525 -11.50 10.79 2.43
N SER A 526 -12.41 11.73 2.12
CA SER A 526 -12.10 13.16 1.99
C SER A 526 -12.41 13.97 3.24
N ARG A 527 -13.01 13.36 4.27
CA ARG A 527 -13.58 14.06 5.42
C ARG A 527 -12.79 13.83 6.71
N ILE A 528 -11.73 13.03 6.65
CA ILE A 528 -10.94 12.62 7.81
C ILE A 528 -10.29 13.83 8.48
N ALA A 529 -9.63 14.70 7.73
CA ALA A 529 -8.98 15.89 8.27
C ALA A 529 -10.00 16.87 8.91
N MET A 530 -11.17 17.06 8.28
CA MET A 530 -12.27 17.83 8.89
C MET A 530 -12.74 17.19 10.21
N GLY A 531 -12.89 15.85 10.24
CA GLY A 531 -13.28 15.11 11.45
C GLY A 531 -12.26 15.28 12.57
N LEU A 532 -10.97 15.28 12.25
CA LEU A 532 -9.89 15.53 13.20
C LEU A 532 -9.95 16.96 13.76
N TYR A 533 -10.18 17.97 12.92
CA TYR A 533 -10.37 19.34 13.39
C TYR A 533 -11.57 19.49 14.32
N LYS A 534 -12.69 18.82 14.02
CA LYS A 534 -13.87 18.78 14.91
C LYS A 534 -13.56 18.07 16.23
N GLN A 535 -12.88 16.93 16.20
CA GLN A 535 -12.47 16.21 17.41
C GLN A 535 -11.57 17.04 18.31
N LEU A 536 -10.65 17.80 17.72
CA LEU A 536 -9.79 18.74 18.44
C LEU A 536 -10.52 20.01 18.86
N ASN A 537 -11.75 20.25 18.41
CA ASN A 537 -12.51 21.48 18.65
C ASN A 537 -11.70 22.74 18.28
N ILE A 538 -11.08 22.75 17.09
CA ILE A 538 -10.31 23.89 16.59
C ILE A 538 -11.30 25.01 16.19
N GLU A 539 -11.02 26.22 16.64
CA GLU A 539 -11.78 27.41 16.25
C GLU A 539 -11.35 27.90 14.87
N ASN A 540 -12.33 28.14 13.99
CA ASN A 540 -12.08 28.56 12.60
C ASN A 540 -11.05 27.67 11.86
N PRO A 541 -11.29 26.34 11.82
CA PRO A 541 -10.36 25.43 11.17
C PRO A 541 -10.28 25.72 9.67
N PRO A 542 -9.14 25.45 9.00
CA PRO A 542 -8.99 25.65 7.55
C PRO A 542 -9.72 24.56 6.74
N VAL A 543 -11.05 24.54 6.87
CA VAL A 543 -11.97 23.60 6.21
C VAL A 543 -12.93 24.39 5.33
N TYR A 544 -12.89 24.17 4.04
CA TYR A 544 -13.64 24.95 3.06
C TYR A 544 -14.48 24.07 2.14
N ASN A 545 -15.58 24.64 1.62
CA ASN A 545 -16.54 23.90 0.79
C ASN A 545 -16.36 24.12 -0.72
N SER A 546 -15.50 25.06 -1.11
CA SER A 546 -15.20 25.35 -2.52
C SER A 546 -13.70 25.33 -2.79
N ILE A 547 -13.33 25.05 -4.04
CA ILE A 547 -11.93 25.10 -4.50
C ILE A 547 -11.39 26.53 -4.42
N ASP A 548 -12.21 27.52 -4.73
CA ASP A 548 -11.80 28.93 -4.69
C ASP A 548 -11.49 29.37 -3.26
N ASP A 549 -12.37 29.04 -2.29
CA ASP A 549 -12.12 29.33 -0.87
C ASP A 549 -10.87 28.60 -0.36
N TYR A 550 -10.67 27.35 -0.77
CA TYR A 550 -9.45 26.59 -0.46
C TYR A 550 -8.21 27.36 -0.94
N ILE A 551 -8.19 27.79 -2.21
CA ILE A 551 -7.04 28.48 -2.81
C ILE A 551 -6.77 29.82 -2.12
N PHE A 552 -7.79 30.67 -1.99
CA PHE A 552 -7.63 32.01 -1.38
C PHE A 552 -7.20 31.91 0.08
N SER A 553 -7.81 31.00 0.84
CA SER A 553 -7.47 30.82 2.25
C SER A 553 -6.11 30.16 2.46
N ALA A 554 -5.66 29.27 1.56
CA ALA A 554 -4.30 28.76 1.62
C ALA A 554 -3.27 29.89 1.52
N VAL A 555 -3.46 30.80 0.58
CA VAL A 555 -2.56 31.95 0.39
C VAL A 555 -2.70 32.95 1.55
N GLU A 556 -3.92 33.18 2.06
CA GLU A 556 -4.15 34.03 3.21
C GLU A 556 -3.42 33.52 4.46
N ILE A 557 -3.61 32.23 4.83
CA ILE A 557 -3.01 31.62 6.03
C ILE A 557 -1.49 31.67 5.98
N VAL A 558 -0.89 31.49 4.80
CA VAL A 558 0.57 31.59 4.63
C VAL A 558 1.08 33.01 4.85
N ASN A 559 0.33 34.02 4.42
CA ASN A 559 0.72 35.43 4.52
C ASN A 559 0.29 36.08 5.86
N ASP A 560 -0.72 35.56 6.54
CA ASP A 560 -1.15 35.99 7.88
C ASP A 560 -0.48 35.13 8.98
N LYS A 561 0.69 35.57 9.42
CA LYS A 561 1.46 34.86 10.45
C LYS A 561 0.69 34.70 11.78
N LYS A 562 -0.18 35.65 12.15
CA LYS A 562 -0.95 35.57 13.39
C LYS A 562 -1.99 34.45 13.30
N LYS A 563 -2.72 34.40 12.19
CA LYS A 563 -3.69 33.34 11.91
C LYS A 563 -3.01 31.97 11.88
N ASN A 564 -1.88 31.86 11.18
CA ASN A 564 -1.10 30.62 11.10
C ASN A 564 -0.64 30.12 12.48
N ILE A 565 -0.02 31.00 13.29
CA ILE A 565 0.46 30.66 14.64
C ILE A 565 -0.73 30.25 15.53
N SER A 566 -1.83 30.98 15.51
CA SER A 566 -3.01 30.65 16.32
C SER A 566 -3.56 29.25 16.01
N ILE A 567 -3.60 28.84 14.73
CA ILE A 567 -4.04 27.48 14.36
C ILE A 567 -3.04 26.44 14.88
N ARG A 568 -1.73 26.67 14.75
CA ARG A 568 -0.70 25.76 15.27
C ARG A 568 -0.82 25.58 16.78
N GLU A 569 -0.95 26.67 17.53
CA GLU A 569 -1.07 26.63 18.99
C GLU A 569 -2.32 25.84 19.43
N GLN A 570 -3.47 26.08 18.78
CA GLN A 570 -4.68 25.32 19.07
C GLN A 570 -4.51 23.83 18.81
N ILE A 571 -3.92 23.44 17.66
CA ILE A 571 -3.68 22.02 17.35
C ILE A 571 -2.78 21.41 18.42
N PHE A 572 -1.67 22.05 18.77
CA PHE A 572 -0.72 21.57 19.76
C PHE A 572 -1.38 21.34 21.13
N GLU A 573 -2.08 22.35 21.64
CA GLU A 573 -2.69 22.29 22.97
C GLU A 573 -3.83 21.26 23.03
N LYS A 574 -4.67 21.20 22.00
CA LYS A 574 -5.86 20.34 22.01
C LYS A 574 -5.55 18.90 21.62
N SER A 575 -4.46 18.63 20.88
CA SER A 575 -4.04 17.27 20.54
C SER A 575 -3.64 16.41 21.73
N LYS A 576 -3.27 17.01 22.84
CA LYS A 576 -2.96 16.29 24.10
C LYS A 576 -4.13 15.43 24.59
N PHE A 577 -5.36 15.82 24.27
CA PHE A 577 -6.58 15.10 24.63
C PHE A 577 -7.04 14.10 23.56
N PHE A 578 -6.42 14.11 22.39
CA PHE A 578 -6.71 13.18 21.31
C PHE A 578 -6.04 11.82 21.56
N PHE A 579 -4.76 11.85 21.95
CA PHE A 579 -3.98 10.65 22.14
C PHE A 579 -4.45 9.85 23.36
N ARG A 580 -4.64 8.53 23.19
CA ARG A 580 -5.16 7.63 24.22
C ARG A 580 -6.43 8.12 24.88
N ASN A 581 -7.33 8.72 24.11
CA ASN A 581 -8.64 9.13 24.59
C ASN A 581 -9.46 7.90 25.01
N LYS A 582 -9.59 7.68 26.31
CA LYS A 582 -10.27 6.50 26.87
C LYS A 582 -11.72 6.36 26.48
N GLU A 583 -12.40 7.46 26.15
CA GLU A 583 -13.77 7.41 25.64
C GLU A 583 -13.87 6.57 24.36
N VAL A 584 -12.87 6.68 23.46
CA VAL A 584 -12.80 5.88 22.23
C VAL A 584 -12.68 4.39 22.56
N LEU A 585 -11.83 4.02 23.51
CA LEU A 585 -11.66 2.62 23.95
C LEU A 585 -12.98 2.08 24.51
N ILE A 586 -13.66 2.87 25.35
CA ILE A 586 -14.96 2.52 25.96
C ILE A 586 -16.02 2.35 24.85
N GLU A 587 -16.05 3.18 23.83
CA GLU A 587 -16.98 3.03 22.69
C GLU A 587 -16.75 1.71 21.95
N TYR A 588 -15.50 1.30 21.71
CA TYR A 588 -15.17 -0.01 21.12
C TYR A 588 -15.62 -1.17 22.01
N GLU A 589 -15.27 -1.15 23.29
CA GLU A 589 -15.66 -2.21 24.22
C GLU A 589 -17.19 -2.36 24.32
N ASN A 590 -17.90 -1.25 24.48
CA ASN A 590 -19.35 -1.24 24.56
C ASN A 590 -20.00 -1.75 23.26
N PHE A 591 -19.44 -1.40 22.12
CA PHE A 591 -19.93 -1.89 20.83
C PHE A 591 -19.74 -3.42 20.70
N PHE A 592 -18.56 -3.94 21.03
CA PHE A 592 -18.29 -5.37 20.98
C PHE A 592 -19.20 -6.16 21.93
N LEU A 593 -19.40 -5.68 23.16
CA LEU A 593 -20.32 -6.29 24.11
C LEU A 593 -21.78 -6.26 23.61
N LYS A 594 -22.21 -5.13 23.05
CA LYS A 594 -23.57 -4.95 22.55
C LYS A 594 -23.90 -5.95 21.43
N ILE A 595 -23.06 -6.05 20.39
CA ILE A 595 -23.33 -6.96 19.27
C ILE A 595 -23.34 -8.43 19.69
N MET A 596 -22.52 -8.81 20.67
CA MET A 596 -22.53 -10.17 21.20
C MET A 596 -23.81 -10.49 21.98
N ASN A 597 -24.33 -9.54 22.75
CA ASN A 597 -25.59 -9.71 23.48
C ASN A 597 -26.80 -9.76 22.53
N GLU A 598 -26.88 -8.87 21.54
CA GLU A 598 -27.97 -8.84 20.56
C GLU A 598 -27.98 -10.06 19.63
N GLY A 599 -26.83 -10.64 19.33
CA GLY A 599 -26.71 -11.83 18.48
C GLY A 599 -26.95 -13.16 19.22
N ASN A 600 -27.20 -13.15 20.51
CA ASN A 600 -27.55 -14.32 21.30
C ASN A 600 -29.08 -14.46 21.54
N ASN A 601 -29.84 -13.42 21.16
CA ASN A 601 -31.31 -13.41 21.13
C ASN A 601 -31.81 -13.69 19.70
#